data_e5b74e62b6111992c57993048feba670
#
_entry.id   e5b74e62b6111992c57993048feba670
#
_cell.length_a   1.000
_cell.length_b   1.000
_cell.length_c   1.000
_cell.angle_alpha   90.00
_cell.angle_beta   90.00
_cell.angle_gamma   90.00
#
_symmetry.space_group_name_H-M   'P 1'
#
loop_
_entity.id
_entity.type
_entity.pdbx_description
1 polymer ?
#
loop_
_entity_poly.entity_id
_entity_poly.type
_entity_poly.pdbx_seq_one_letter_code
_entity_poly.pdbx_strand_id
1 'polypeptide(L)'
;IKLQILKNAVQFCNKLNINKPKVAILSGTEDPIESMPSSVDAKKVMKLALEEKINAFVHGPLALDNAVSEEAAKIKGIKNDVAGDADILLVPNLETGNSLSKIMVYFMNACAAGIVIGGKVPVVVPSRADSKNSKLASIMAAVVAANN
;
A
#
# COMPACT_ATOMS: atom_id res chain seq x y z
N ILE A 1 -9.86 -6.98 -9.03
CA ILE A 1 -9.48 -5.55 -8.94
C ILE A 1 -8.32 -5.35 -7.95
N LYS A 2 -8.43 -5.69 -6.66
CA LYS A 2 -7.37 -5.45 -5.66
C LYS A 2 -6.04 -6.12 -5.99
N LEU A 3 -6.05 -7.34 -6.52
CA LEU A 3 -4.83 -8.01 -6.97
C LEU A 3 -4.12 -7.20 -8.08
N GLN A 4 -4.87 -6.58 -9.00
CA GLN A 4 -4.26 -5.74 -10.03
C GLN A 4 -3.67 -4.45 -9.44
N ILE A 5 -4.33 -3.85 -8.45
CA ILE A 5 -3.80 -2.69 -7.72
C ILE A 5 -2.48 -3.07 -7.03
N LEU A 6 -2.43 -4.24 -6.37
CA LEU A 6 -1.22 -4.77 -5.74
C LEU A 6 -0.08 -4.94 -6.77
N LYS A 7 -0.36 -5.56 -7.93
CA LYS A 7 0.62 -5.72 -9.00
C LYS A 7 1.18 -4.38 -9.49
N ASN A 8 0.30 -3.41 -9.71
CA ASN A 8 0.71 -2.06 -10.15
C ASN A 8 1.60 -1.37 -9.12
N ALA A 9 1.27 -1.49 -7.81
CA ALA A 9 2.07 -0.92 -6.74
C ALA A 9 3.45 -1.60 -6.64
N VAL A 10 3.51 -2.94 -6.74
CA VAL A 10 4.78 -3.69 -6.76
C VAL A 10 5.66 -3.28 -7.95
N GLN A 11 5.08 -3.15 -9.15
CA GLN A 11 5.81 -2.67 -10.33
C GLN A 11 6.36 -1.25 -10.11
N PHE A 12 5.60 -0.36 -9.49
CA PHE A 12 6.06 0.98 -9.19
C PHE A 12 7.21 0.98 -8.17
N CYS A 13 7.13 0.18 -7.11
CA CYS A 13 8.22 0.01 -6.14
C CYS A 13 9.51 -0.49 -6.81
N ASN A 14 9.41 -1.44 -7.73
CA ASN A 14 10.57 -1.92 -8.47
C ASN A 14 11.24 -0.81 -9.30
N LYS A 15 10.46 0.12 -9.88
CA LYS A 15 11.00 1.30 -10.58
C LYS A 15 11.66 2.31 -9.63
N LEU A 16 11.34 2.26 -8.35
CA LEU A 16 12.01 3.01 -7.29
C LEU A 16 13.22 2.26 -6.70
N ASN A 17 13.66 1.14 -7.32
CA ASN A 17 14.71 0.25 -6.83
C ASN A 17 14.39 -0.45 -5.50
N ILE A 18 13.13 -0.52 -5.12
CA ILE A 18 12.65 -1.34 -4.00
C ILE A 18 12.31 -2.72 -4.57
N ASN A 19 13.30 -3.59 -4.60
CA ASN A 19 13.15 -4.94 -5.12
C ASN A 19 12.45 -5.84 -4.11
N LYS A 20 11.45 -6.59 -4.59
CA LYS A 20 10.65 -7.52 -3.77
C LYS A 20 10.03 -6.83 -2.55
N PRO A 21 9.19 -5.79 -2.74
CA PRO A 21 8.63 -4.98 -1.67
C PRO A 21 7.74 -5.81 -0.74
N LYS A 22 7.61 -5.34 0.50
CA LYS A 22 6.75 -5.91 1.53
C LYS A 22 5.37 -5.27 1.46
N VAL A 23 4.35 -6.06 1.16
CA VAL A 23 2.96 -5.60 0.97
C VAL A 23 2.09 -6.05 2.13
N ALA A 24 1.63 -5.12 2.94
CA ALA A 24 0.61 -5.35 3.95
C ALA A 24 -0.79 -5.06 3.37
N ILE A 25 -1.69 -6.05 3.41
CA ILE A 25 -3.08 -5.86 3.03
C ILE A 25 -3.87 -5.56 4.28
N LEU A 26 -4.31 -4.30 4.42
CA LEU A 26 -4.88 -3.78 5.65
C LEU A 26 -6.33 -4.23 5.88
N SER A 27 -6.61 -4.48 7.16
CA SER A 27 -7.93 -4.67 7.73
C SER A 27 -7.95 -4.17 9.18
N GLY A 28 -9.04 -4.34 9.89
CA GLY A 28 -9.13 -4.04 11.32
C GLY A 28 -8.73 -5.21 12.23
N THR A 29 -8.25 -6.32 11.67
CA THR A 29 -7.87 -7.53 12.39
C THR A 29 -6.81 -8.30 11.61
N GLU A 30 -6.14 -9.24 12.27
CA GLU A 30 -5.15 -10.14 11.69
C GLU A 30 -5.75 -11.48 11.22
N ASP A 31 -6.96 -11.78 11.68
CA ASP A 31 -7.68 -12.99 11.31
C ASP A 31 -8.82 -12.70 10.32
N PRO A 32 -9.07 -13.60 9.35
CA PRO A 32 -10.22 -13.46 8.47
C PRO A 32 -11.51 -13.76 9.25
N ILE A 33 -12.36 -12.75 9.39
CA ILE A 33 -13.63 -12.82 10.13
C ILE A 33 -14.77 -12.44 9.17
N GLU A 34 -15.80 -13.27 9.06
CA GLU A 34 -16.93 -13.02 8.13
C GLU A 34 -17.68 -11.72 8.41
N SER A 35 -17.79 -11.34 9.70
CA SER A 35 -18.38 -10.06 10.09
C SER A 35 -17.56 -8.83 9.70
N MET A 36 -16.32 -9.04 9.25
CA MET A 36 -15.42 -8.00 8.73
C MET A 36 -14.95 -8.36 7.31
N PRO A 37 -15.73 -8.08 6.27
CA PRO A 37 -15.45 -8.50 4.90
C PRO A 37 -14.07 -8.10 4.38
N SER A 38 -13.51 -6.97 4.86
CA SER A 38 -12.15 -6.53 4.50
C SER A 38 -11.07 -7.53 4.89
N SER A 39 -11.24 -8.26 5.99
CA SER A 39 -10.28 -9.27 6.45
C SER A 39 -10.31 -10.53 5.58
N VAL A 40 -11.50 -10.97 5.21
CA VAL A 40 -11.70 -12.10 4.28
C VAL A 40 -11.12 -11.78 2.90
N ASP A 41 -11.41 -10.56 2.40
CA ASP A 41 -10.90 -10.08 1.11
C ASP A 41 -9.36 -9.96 1.13
N ALA A 42 -8.77 -9.44 2.20
CA ALA A 42 -7.32 -9.35 2.37
C ALA A 42 -6.66 -10.74 2.30
N LYS A 43 -7.22 -11.74 3.00
CA LYS A 43 -6.74 -13.12 2.95
C LYS A 43 -6.83 -13.71 1.55
N LYS A 44 -7.94 -13.44 0.84
CA LYS A 44 -8.13 -13.89 -0.54
C LYS A 44 -7.10 -13.27 -1.49
N VAL A 45 -6.87 -11.96 -1.39
CA VAL A 45 -5.87 -11.26 -2.22
C VAL A 45 -4.47 -11.79 -1.94
N MET A 46 -4.11 -12.03 -0.67
CA MET A 46 -2.84 -12.64 -0.29
C MET A 46 -2.64 -14.01 -0.97
N LYS A 47 -3.66 -14.89 -0.89
CA LYS A 47 -3.59 -16.21 -1.54
C LYS A 47 -3.37 -16.10 -3.05
N LEU A 48 -4.14 -15.25 -3.72
CA LEU A 48 -4.00 -15.02 -5.16
C LEU A 48 -2.62 -14.46 -5.53
N ALA A 49 -2.05 -13.58 -4.70
CA ALA A 49 -0.71 -13.05 -4.93
C ALA A 49 0.38 -14.14 -4.85
N LEU A 50 0.22 -15.10 -3.93
CA LEU A 50 1.11 -16.26 -3.80
C LEU A 50 0.96 -17.22 -4.98
N GLU A 51 -0.27 -17.54 -5.39
CA GLU A 51 -0.58 -18.42 -6.52
C GLU A 51 0.00 -17.87 -7.83
N GLU A 52 -0.12 -16.55 -8.05
CA GLU A 52 0.44 -15.87 -9.22
C GLU A 52 1.93 -15.56 -9.12
N LYS A 53 2.59 -15.97 -8.03
CA LYS A 53 4.04 -15.80 -7.77
C LYS A 53 4.50 -14.35 -7.97
N ILE A 54 3.73 -13.38 -7.45
CA ILE A 54 4.10 -11.97 -7.51
C ILE A 54 5.43 -11.78 -6.78
N ASN A 55 6.38 -11.06 -7.40
CA ASN A 55 7.69 -10.80 -6.83
C ASN A 55 7.64 -9.77 -5.69
N ALA A 56 7.02 -10.14 -4.59
CA ALA A 56 6.86 -9.35 -3.37
C ALA A 56 6.66 -10.28 -2.17
N PHE A 57 6.94 -9.80 -0.97
CA PHE A 57 6.42 -10.41 0.24
C PHE A 57 5.01 -9.87 0.48
N VAL A 58 4.01 -10.73 0.54
CA VAL A 58 2.61 -10.29 0.68
C VAL A 58 1.98 -10.94 1.90
N HIS A 59 1.45 -10.14 2.81
CA HIS A 59 0.72 -10.65 3.97
C HIS A 59 -0.56 -9.84 4.23
N GLY A 60 -1.60 -10.54 4.69
CA GLY A 60 -2.88 -9.95 5.10
C GLY A 60 -3.91 -11.02 5.48
N PRO A 61 -4.88 -10.63 6.29
CA PRO A 61 -5.10 -9.28 6.84
C PRO A 61 -4.06 -8.85 7.88
N LEU A 62 -3.80 -7.55 7.97
CA LEU A 62 -3.01 -6.92 9.05
C LEU A 62 -3.69 -5.62 9.48
N ALA A 63 -3.71 -5.35 10.78
CA ALA A 63 -4.03 -4.02 11.28
C ALA A 63 -2.86 -3.06 11.03
N LEU A 64 -3.13 -1.76 10.96
CA LEU A 64 -2.13 -0.75 10.60
C LEU A 64 -0.90 -0.78 11.52
N ASP A 65 -1.12 -0.86 12.83
CA ASP A 65 -0.05 -0.92 13.83
C ASP A 65 0.89 -2.10 13.57
N ASN A 66 0.35 -3.27 13.26
CA ASN A 66 1.12 -4.47 12.98
C ASN A 66 1.83 -4.43 11.62
N ALA A 67 1.33 -3.64 10.68
CA ALA A 67 1.97 -3.46 9.38
C ALA A 67 3.23 -2.57 9.47
N VAL A 68 3.25 -1.57 10.39
CA VAL A 68 4.27 -0.51 10.41
C VAL A 68 5.10 -0.45 11.69
N SER A 69 4.79 -1.26 12.71
CA SER A 69 5.50 -1.30 13.99
C SER A 69 5.96 -2.71 14.33
N GLU A 70 7.28 -2.92 14.33
CA GLU A 70 7.86 -4.20 14.79
C GLU A 70 7.49 -4.53 16.23
N GLU A 71 7.41 -3.51 17.10
CA GLU A 71 7.04 -3.70 18.49
C GLU A 71 5.60 -4.20 18.62
N ALA A 72 4.65 -3.58 17.90
CA ALA A 72 3.26 -4.01 17.89
C ALA A 72 3.12 -5.45 17.34
N ALA A 73 3.82 -5.77 16.25
CA ALA A 73 3.85 -7.10 15.68
C ALA A 73 4.40 -8.14 16.68
N LYS A 74 5.47 -7.82 17.38
CA LYS A 74 6.08 -8.69 18.42
C LYS A 74 5.13 -8.92 19.60
N ILE A 75 4.49 -7.87 20.13
CA ILE A 75 3.54 -7.97 21.24
C ILE A 75 2.38 -8.90 20.88
N LYS A 76 1.86 -8.80 19.66
CA LYS A 76 0.78 -9.65 19.15
C LYS A 76 1.23 -11.02 18.62
N GLY A 77 2.52 -11.32 18.70
CA GLY A 77 3.07 -12.62 18.28
C GLY A 77 2.99 -12.88 16.77
N ILE A 78 2.88 -11.83 15.96
CA ILE A 78 2.77 -11.93 14.49
C ILE A 78 4.17 -12.16 13.91
N LYS A 79 4.34 -13.27 13.21
CA LYS A 79 5.63 -13.66 12.60
C LYS A 79 5.47 -13.88 11.12
N ASN A 80 5.87 -12.91 10.32
CA ASN A 80 5.97 -12.99 8.86
C ASN A 80 6.93 -11.91 8.36
N ASP A 81 7.29 -11.97 7.07
CA ASP A 81 8.29 -11.06 6.47
C ASP A 81 7.79 -9.62 6.27
N VAL A 82 6.50 -9.34 6.49
CA VAL A 82 5.86 -8.03 6.20
C VAL A 82 5.55 -7.25 7.47
N ALA A 83 5.16 -7.96 8.54
CA ALA A 83 4.69 -7.31 9.77
C ALA A 83 5.79 -6.45 10.41
N GLY A 84 5.46 -5.20 10.68
CA GLY A 84 6.32 -4.21 11.29
C GLY A 84 7.18 -3.38 10.34
N ASP A 85 7.26 -3.78 9.05
CA ASP A 85 8.20 -3.16 8.09
C ASP A 85 7.63 -3.17 6.65
N ALA A 86 6.36 -2.81 6.49
CA ALA A 86 5.70 -2.79 5.20
C ALA A 86 6.12 -1.60 4.34
N ASP A 87 6.50 -1.87 3.07
CA ASP A 87 6.75 -0.85 2.04
C ASP A 87 5.45 -0.37 1.38
N ILE A 88 4.45 -1.25 1.28
CA ILE A 88 3.16 -0.99 0.62
C ILE A 88 2.02 -1.32 1.59
N LEU A 89 1.12 -0.35 1.78
CA LEU A 89 -0.13 -0.53 2.51
C LEU A 89 -1.30 -0.61 1.52
N LEU A 90 -1.80 -1.80 1.25
CA LEU A 90 -3.00 -1.99 0.42
C LEU A 90 -4.24 -1.83 1.30
N VAL A 91 -4.90 -0.70 1.17
CA VAL A 91 -6.07 -0.34 1.99
C VAL A 91 -7.36 -1.05 1.54
N PRO A 92 -8.33 -1.28 2.45
CA PRO A 92 -9.56 -1.98 2.11
C PRO A 92 -10.46 -1.23 1.12
N ASN A 93 -10.47 0.10 1.17
CA ASN A 93 -11.30 0.97 0.35
C ASN A 93 -10.66 2.36 0.18
N LEU A 94 -11.25 3.17 -0.69
CA LEU A 94 -10.77 4.51 -1.00
C LEU A 94 -10.84 5.45 0.21
N GLU A 95 -11.86 5.36 1.02
CA GLU A 95 -12.10 6.21 2.17
C GLU A 95 -10.98 6.05 3.21
N THR A 96 -10.59 4.80 3.48
CA THR A 96 -9.46 4.48 4.37
C THR A 96 -8.15 5.05 3.80
N GLY A 97 -7.88 4.85 2.52
CA GLY A 97 -6.67 5.35 1.88
C GLY A 97 -6.60 6.88 1.87
N ASN A 98 -7.72 7.54 1.56
CA ASN A 98 -7.81 8.99 1.57
C ASN A 98 -7.59 9.56 2.98
N SER A 99 -8.25 8.98 4.00
CA SER A 99 -8.09 9.40 5.38
C SER A 99 -6.64 9.22 5.87
N LEU A 100 -6.04 8.07 5.62
CA LEU A 100 -4.65 7.78 6.00
C LEU A 100 -3.68 8.75 5.33
N SER A 101 -3.82 9.00 4.03
CA SER A 101 -2.96 9.95 3.31
C SER A 101 -3.10 11.38 3.84
N LYS A 102 -4.31 11.80 4.20
CA LYS A 102 -4.54 13.13 4.79
C LYS A 102 -3.97 13.24 6.21
N ILE A 103 -4.07 12.19 7.02
CA ILE A 103 -3.41 12.16 8.35
C ILE A 103 -1.91 12.36 8.19
N MET A 104 -1.26 11.63 7.29
CA MET A 104 0.18 11.78 7.05
C MET A 104 0.56 13.21 6.62
N VAL A 105 -0.21 13.83 5.74
CA VAL A 105 0.06 15.19 5.27
C VAL A 105 -0.19 16.24 6.35
N TYR A 106 -1.35 16.22 7.01
CA TYR A 106 -1.76 17.31 7.89
C TYR A 106 -1.27 17.19 9.32
N PHE A 107 -1.09 15.96 9.81
CA PHE A 107 -0.64 15.74 11.20
C PHE A 107 0.84 15.35 11.29
N MET A 108 1.39 14.69 10.26
CA MET A 108 2.78 14.25 10.26
C MET A 108 3.67 15.11 9.34
N ASN A 109 3.12 16.15 8.71
CA ASN A 109 3.84 17.05 7.78
C ASN A 109 4.54 16.30 6.63
N ALA A 110 3.95 15.19 6.16
CA ALA A 110 4.51 14.40 5.08
C ALA A 110 4.32 15.09 3.71
N CYS A 111 5.29 14.91 2.82
CA CYS A 111 5.16 15.28 1.42
C CYS A 111 4.53 14.12 0.65
N ALA A 112 3.27 14.26 0.23
CA ALA A 112 2.57 13.24 -0.54
C ALA A 112 2.79 13.42 -2.04
N ALA A 113 3.13 12.32 -2.73
CA ALA A 113 3.12 12.24 -4.18
C ALA A 113 1.96 11.32 -4.62
N GLY A 114 0.99 11.86 -5.36
CA GLY A 114 -0.19 11.11 -5.83
C GLY A 114 -0.14 10.87 -7.34
N ILE A 115 -0.20 9.59 -7.74
CA ILE A 115 -0.28 9.18 -9.15
C ILE A 115 -1.32 8.09 -9.33
N VAL A 116 -1.96 8.07 -10.49
CA VAL A 116 -2.82 6.97 -10.95
C VAL A 116 -2.03 6.14 -11.94
N ILE A 117 -1.89 4.85 -11.65
CA ILE A 117 -1.12 3.89 -12.45
C ILE A 117 -1.98 2.68 -12.86
N GLY A 118 -1.50 1.90 -13.81
CA GLY A 118 -2.21 0.71 -14.34
C GLY A 118 -2.92 0.95 -15.66
N GLY A 119 -2.90 2.18 -16.20
CA GLY A 119 -3.28 2.51 -17.57
C GLY A 119 -2.07 2.48 -18.51
N LYS A 120 -2.26 2.95 -19.74
CA LYS A 120 -1.17 3.06 -20.75
C LYS A 120 -0.10 4.07 -20.35
N VAL A 121 -0.49 5.09 -19.60
CA VAL A 121 0.38 6.15 -19.07
C VAL A 121 0.00 6.44 -17.63
N PRO A 122 0.94 6.86 -16.77
CA PRO A 122 0.61 7.37 -15.45
C PRO A 122 -0.14 8.71 -15.56
N VAL A 123 -1.07 8.96 -14.63
CA VAL A 123 -1.84 10.20 -14.60
C VAL A 123 -1.62 10.89 -13.26
N VAL A 124 -1.33 12.20 -13.31
CA VAL A 124 -1.14 13.03 -12.12
C VAL A 124 -2.43 13.83 -11.86
N VAL A 125 -3.08 13.54 -10.72
CA VAL A 125 -4.30 14.23 -10.29
C VAL A 125 -4.08 14.82 -8.89
N PRO A 126 -3.38 15.95 -8.75
CA PRO A 126 -3.12 16.54 -7.45
C PRO A 126 -4.41 17.09 -6.85
N SER A 127 -4.50 17.07 -5.52
CA SER A 127 -5.55 17.78 -4.81
C SER A 127 -5.36 19.31 -5.00
N ARG A 128 -6.46 20.05 -5.03
CA ARG A 128 -6.43 21.53 -5.05
C ARG A 128 -5.65 22.10 -3.86
N ALA A 129 -5.71 21.41 -2.71
CA ALA A 129 -5.05 21.82 -1.47
C ALA A 129 -3.60 21.32 -1.34
N ASP A 130 -3.06 20.57 -2.30
CA ASP A 130 -1.70 20.07 -2.22
C ASP A 130 -0.67 21.19 -2.35
N SER A 131 0.41 21.07 -1.57
CA SER A 131 1.55 21.99 -1.62
C SER A 131 2.26 21.96 -2.98
N LYS A 132 3.06 22.97 -3.27
CA LYS A 132 3.93 22.98 -4.47
C LYS A 132 4.86 21.77 -4.50
N ASN A 133 5.44 21.39 -3.35
CA ASN A 133 6.32 20.25 -3.24
C ASN A 133 5.59 18.92 -3.54
N SER A 134 4.39 18.74 -3.01
CA SER A 134 3.59 17.55 -3.29
C SER A 134 3.20 17.44 -4.77
N LYS A 135 2.87 18.57 -5.42
CA LYS A 135 2.58 18.58 -6.85
C LYS A 135 3.81 18.22 -7.68
N LEU A 136 4.97 18.79 -7.34
CA LEU A 136 6.23 18.45 -8.01
C LEU A 136 6.61 16.98 -7.78
N ALA A 137 6.52 16.49 -6.56
CA ALA A 137 6.77 15.08 -6.22
C ALA A 137 5.85 14.14 -7.01
N SER A 138 4.58 14.50 -7.22
CA SER A 138 3.64 13.73 -8.03
C SER A 138 4.07 13.65 -9.50
N ILE A 139 4.56 14.76 -10.07
CA ILE A 139 5.10 14.78 -11.44
C ILE A 139 6.35 13.90 -11.53
N MET A 140 7.27 14.00 -10.58
CA MET A 140 8.48 13.17 -10.55
C MET A 140 8.14 11.69 -10.44
N ALA A 141 7.19 11.32 -9.58
CA ALA A 141 6.70 9.95 -9.45
C ALA A 141 6.09 9.42 -10.77
N ALA A 142 5.35 10.27 -11.49
CA ALA A 142 4.80 9.91 -12.79
C ALA A 142 5.90 9.70 -13.85
N VAL A 143 6.94 10.52 -13.84
CA VAL A 143 8.12 10.33 -14.73
C VAL A 143 8.79 8.99 -14.45
N VAL A 144 9.03 8.65 -13.18
CA VAL A 144 9.57 7.33 -12.79
C VAL A 144 8.64 6.20 -13.23
N ALA A 145 7.33 6.37 -13.05
CA ALA A 145 6.35 5.35 -13.47
C ALA A 145 6.27 5.17 -14.99
N ALA A 146 6.55 6.21 -15.78
CA ALA A 146 6.51 6.17 -17.25
C ALA A 146 7.78 5.59 -17.88
N ASN A 147 8.92 5.72 -17.22
CA ASN A 147 10.18 5.17 -17.73
C ASN A 147 10.17 3.64 -17.60
N ASN A 148 10.52 2.94 -18.69
CA ASN A 148 10.63 1.48 -18.74
C ASN A 148 11.95 0.98 -18.15
#